data_c87aaf63407f811c4a0e9aba6cb18202
#
_entry.id   c87aaf63407f811c4a0e9aba6cb18202
#
_cell.length_a   1.000
_cell.length_b   1.000
_cell.length_c   1.000
_cell.angle_alpha   90.00
_cell.angle_beta   90.00
_cell.angle_gamma   90.00
#
_symmetry.space_group_name_H-M   'P 1'
#
loop_
_entity.id
_entity.type
_entity.pdbx_description
1 polymer ?
#
loop_
_entity_poly.entity_id
_entity_poly.type
_entity_poly.pdbx_seq_one_letter_code
_entity_poly.pdbx_strand_id
1 'polypeptide(L)'
;MEKQSAPLISIRGLTKAYGTFTVLHGIDLDVAEGEVVCVIGPSGSGKSTLIRCINHLEAFAPESMITVDGIRVAPGPALAKVRAEVGMVFQSFNLFPHMTVLRNVMIAPMRVRKTSEAEAERKARELLARVGISEQAEKFPGHLSGGQQQRVAIARALAMEPRVLLFDEPTSALDPEMVGEVLDVMRKLAGTGVTMVIVTHEMGFARQVADRVIFMDGGRLVEEATPAEIFDNPQEARTRGFLRAVLNH
;
A
#
# COMPACT_ATOMS: atom_id res chain seq x y z
N MET A 1 4.60 -27.30 17.38
CA MET A 1 4.00 -26.99 16.07
C MET A 1 3.14 -25.75 16.27
N GLU A 2 3.67 -24.58 15.99
CA GLU A 2 2.87 -23.35 15.93
C GLU A 2 1.85 -23.54 14.80
N LYS A 3 0.57 -23.34 15.10
CA LYS A 3 -0.46 -23.22 14.08
C LYS A 3 -0.08 -21.98 13.25
N GLN A 4 0.46 -22.19 12.04
CA GLN A 4 0.55 -21.11 11.08
C GLN A 4 -0.89 -20.60 10.89
N SER A 5 -1.17 -19.40 11.36
CA SER A 5 -2.44 -18.71 11.10
C SER A 5 -2.58 -18.56 9.59
N ALA A 6 -3.80 -18.73 9.07
CA ALA A 6 -4.05 -18.50 7.66
C ALA A 6 -3.59 -17.08 7.26
N PRO A 7 -2.96 -16.91 6.08
CA PRO A 7 -2.49 -15.60 5.65
C PRO A 7 -3.67 -14.62 5.49
N LEU A 8 -3.45 -13.36 5.85
CA LEU A 8 -4.45 -12.31 5.68
C LEU A 8 -4.70 -11.99 4.22
N ILE A 9 -3.62 -11.99 3.40
CA ILE A 9 -3.71 -11.92 1.95
C ILE A 9 -3.12 -13.21 1.39
N SER A 10 -3.84 -13.87 0.46
CA SER A 10 -3.33 -15.01 -0.28
C SER A 10 -3.57 -14.81 -1.77
N ILE A 11 -2.51 -14.95 -2.55
CA ILE A 11 -2.50 -14.81 -4.00
C ILE A 11 -1.98 -16.13 -4.59
N ARG A 12 -2.70 -16.67 -5.58
CA ARG A 12 -2.32 -17.91 -6.28
C ARG A 12 -2.47 -17.74 -7.79
N GLY A 13 -1.38 -17.98 -8.50
CA GLY A 13 -1.30 -17.98 -9.95
C GLY A 13 -1.72 -16.64 -10.57
N LEU A 14 -1.46 -15.49 -9.91
CA LEU A 14 -1.93 -14.21 -10.38
C LEU A 14 -1.31 -13.84 -11.73
N THR A 15 -2.15 -13.80 -12.73
CA THR A 15 -1.81 -13.41 -14.10
C THR A 15 -2.65 -12.20 -14.51
N LYS A 16 -1.99 -11.19 -15.08
CA LYS A 16 -2.63 -9.98 -15.58
C LYS A 16 -2.07 -9.60 -16.93
N ALA A 17 -2.96 -9.35 -17.88
CA ALA A 17 -2.62 -8.83 -19.19
C ALA A 17 -3.40 -7.55 -19.51
N TYR A 18 -2.80 -6.67 -20.31
CA TYR A 18 -3.44 -5.53 -20.98
C TYR A 18 -3.42 -5.80 -22.49
N GLY A 19 -4.56 -6.16 -23.04
CA GLY A 19 -4.64 -6.67 -24.40
C GLY A 19 -3.80 -7.94 -24.58
N THR A 20 -2.81 -7.92 -25.47
CA THR A 20 -1.90 -9.03 -25.72
C THR A 20 -0.65 -9.03 -24.84
N PHE A 21 -0.42 -7.95 -24.08
CA PHE A 21 0.78 -7.82 -23.25
C PHE A 21 0.53 -8.29 -21.82
N THR A 22 1.18 -9.38 -21.42
CA THR A 22 1.10 -9.90 -20.06
C THR A 22 2.09 -9.15 -19.15
N VAL A 23 1.57 -8.60 -18.05
CA VAL A 23 2.31 -7.80 -17.06
C VAL A 23 2.65 -8.62 -15.81
N LEU A 24 1.78 -9.54 -15.38
CA LEU A 24 2.03 -10.43 -14.26
C LEU A 24 1.92 -11.88 -14.73
N HIS A 25 2.90 -12.69 -14.35
CA HIS A 25 3.10 -14.04 -14.88
C HIS A 25 3.00 -15.11 -13.78
N GLY A 26 1.78 -15.38 -13.28
CA GLY A 26 1.54 -16.47 -12.34
C GLY A 26 2.17 -16.24 -10.98
N ILE A 27 1.87 -15.11 -10.34
CA ILE A 27 2.42 -14.75 -9.03
C ILE A 27 1.70 -15.50 -7.92
N ASP A 28 2.46 -16.12 -7.02
CA ASP A 28 2.02 -16.66 -5.75
C ASP A 28 2.62 -15.81 -4.61
N LEU A 29 1.79 -15.39 -3.65
CA LEU A 29 2.22 -14.58 -2.51
C LEU A 29 1.25 -14.75 -1.35
N ASP A 30 1.78 -14.94 -0.15
CA ASP A 30 1.04 -14.86 1.09
C ASP A 30 1.56 -13.68 1.93
N VAL A 31 0.65 -12.98 2.62
CA VAL A 31 0.99 -11.94 3.60
C VAL A 31 0.29 -12.28 4.91
N ALA A 32 1.04 -12.38 5.97
CA ALA A 32 0.53 -12.65 7.31
C ALA A 32 -0.15 -11.40 7.91
N GLU A 33 -1.01 -11.60 8.91
CA GLU A 33 -1.57 -10.49 9.68
C GLU A 33 -0.47 -9.78 10.47
N GLY A 34 -0.45 -8.44 10.41
CA GLY A 34 0.56 -7.60 11.07
C GLY A 34 1.89 -7.51 10.32
N GLU A 35 2.06 -8.24 9.21
CA GLU A 35 3.30 -8.24 8.43
C GLU A 35 3.44 -6.96 7.58
N VAL A 36 4.65 -6.43 7.51
CA VAL A 36 5.04 -5.34 6.61
C VAL A 36 5.88 -5.91 5.46
N VAL A 37 5.29 -5.97 4.27
CA VAL A 37 5.95 -6.45 3.05
C VAL A 37 6.30 -5.26 2.15
N CYS A 38 7.58 -5.09 1.82
CA CYS A 38 8.01 -4.12 0.81
C CYS A 38 8.27 -4.79 -0.53
N VAL A 39 7.70 -4.23 -1.60
CA VAL A 39 7.88 -4.69 -2.98
C VAL A 39 8.76 -3.70 -3.71
N ILE A 40 9.94 -4.15 -4.12
CA ILE A 40 10.96 -3.35 -4.83
C ILE A 40 11.22 -3.91 -6.23
N GLY A 41 11.87 -3.14 -7.09
CA GLY A 41 12.25 -3.57 -8.45
C GLY A 41 12.18 -2.42 -9.46
N PRO A 42 12.65 -2.64 -10.69
CA PRO A 42 12.68 -1.61 -11.73
C PRO A 42 11.28 -1.09 -12.10
N SER A 43 11.24 0.11 -12.69
CA SER A 43 10.00 0.65 -13.24
C SER A 43 9.46 -0.30 -14.33
N GLY A 44 8.14 -0.47 -14.37
CA GLY A 44 7.49 -1.39 -15.31
C GLY A 44 7.55 -2.87 -14.94
N SER A 45 8.11 -3.26 -13.77
CA SER A 45 8.15 -4.67 -13.34
C SER A 45 6.82 -5.25 -12.86
N GLY A 46 5.74 -4.46 -12.81
CA GLY A 46 4.40 -4.92 -12.43
C GLY A 46 4.00 -4.68 -10.97
N LYS A 47 4.83 -4.02 -10.15
CA LYS A 47 4.59 -3.78 -8.71
C LYS A 47 3.24 -3.11 -8.40
N SER A 48 2.97 -1.97 -9.04
CA SER A 48 1.70 -1.24 -8.88
C SER A 48 0.50 -2.07 -9.36
N THR A 49 0.68 -2.84 -10.44
CA THR A 49 -0.35 -3.75 -10.95
C THR A 49 -0.66 -4.85 -9.94
N LEU A 50 0.38 -5.44 -9.32
CA LEU A 50 0.22 -6.46 -8.28
C LEU A 50 -0.67 -5.95 -7.14
N ILE A 51 -0.32 -4.82 -6.52
CA ILE A 51 -1.08 -4.34 -5.36
C ILE A 51 -2.48 -3.85 -5.74
N ARG A 52 -2.68 -3.32 -6.95
CA ARG A 52 -4.01 -2.93 -7.45
C ARG A 52 -4.91 -4.13 -7.76
N CYS A 53 -4.36 -5.32 -7.98
CA CYS A 53 -5.14 -6.55 -8.07
C CYS A 53 -5.69 -6.99 -6.71
N ILE A 54 -4.99 -6.72 -5.59
CA ILE A 54 -5.40 -7.14 -4.23
C ILE A 54 -6.77 -6.58 -3.84
N ASN A 55 -7.10 -5.33 -4.24
CA ASN A 55 -8.40 -4.70 -3.99
C ASN A 55 -9.30 -4.65 -5.24
N HIS A 56 -8.92 -5.38 -6.30
CA HIS A 56 -9.62 -5.43 -7.58
C HIS A 56 -9.80 -4.04 -8.24
N LEU A 57 -8.83 -3.13 -8.09
CA LEU A 57 -8.75 -1.94 -8.95
C LEU A 57 -8.29 -2.30 -10.34
N GLU A 58 -7.49 -3.37 -10.46
CA GLU A 58 -7.13 -4.01 -11.71
C GLU A 58 -7.78 -5.40 -11.77
N ALA A 59 -8.49 -5.67 -12.85
CA ALA A 59 -9.01 -7.01 -13.13
C ALA A 59 -7.85 -7.93 -13.53
N PHE A 60 -7.93 -9.19 -13.18
CA PHE A 60 -6.92 -10.22 -13.45
C PHE A 60 -7.57 -11.46 -14.12
N ALA A 61 -6.74 -12.39 -14.55
CA ALA A 61 -7.19 -13.59 -15.25
C ALA A 61 -8.13 -14.44 -14.36
N PRO A 62 -9.20 -15.04 -14.93
CA PRO A 62 -10.22 -15.76 -14.15
C PRO A 62 -9.69 -16.96 -13.35
N GLU A 63 -8.62 -17.59 -13.82
CA GLU A 63 -7.92 -18.71 -13.18
C GLU A 63 -7.10 -18.27 -11.95
N SER A 64 -6.79 -16.98 -11.84
CA SER A 64 -6.09 -16.43 -10.69
C SER A 64 -7.00 -16.37 -9.47
N MET A 65 -6.42 -16.58 -8.30
CA MET A 65 -7.16 -16.50 -7.05
C MET A 65 -6.48 -15.53 -6.08
N ILE A 66 -7.22 -14.54 -5.61
CA ILE A 66 -6.82 -13.66 -4.51
C ILE A 66 -7.89 -13.75 -3.43
N THR A 67 -7.44 -13.89 -2.18
CA THR A 67 -8.30 -13.75 -1.00
C THR A 67 -7.72 -12.72 -0.04
N VAL A 68 -8.59 -11.96 0.61
CA VAL A 68 -8.25 -11.06 1.71
C VAL A 68 -9.16 -11.40 2.87
N ASP A 69 -8.58 -11.72 4.02
CA ASP A 69 -9.31 -12.21 5.20
C ASP A 69 -10.28 -13.38 4.88
N GLY A 70 -9.81 -14.32 4.05
CA GLY A 70 -10.61 -15.45 3.57
C GLY A 70 -11.70 -15.09 2.54
N ILE A 71 -11.91 -13.81 2.22
CA ILE A 71 -12.90 -13.36 1.24
C ILE A 71 -12.27 -13.31 -0.14
N ARG A 72 -12.86 -14.02 -1.10
CA ARG A 72 -12.38 -14.02 -2.49
C ARG A 72 -12.57 -12.65 -3.13
N VAL A 73 -11.48 -12.15 -3.74
CA VAL A 73 -11.45 -10.89 -4.51
C VAL A 73 -11.97 -11.17 -5.91
N ALA A 74 -13.22 -10.83 -6.16
CA ALA A 74 -13.89 -10.99 -7.46
C ALA A 74 -15.03 -9.99 -7.59
N PRO A 75 -15.45 -9.63 -8.84
CA PRO A 75 -16.63 -8.79 -9.03
C PRO A 75 -17.85 -9.36 -8.30
N GLY A 76 -18.61 -8.49 -7.64
CA GLY A 76 -19.83 -8.87 -6.92
C GLY A 76 -19.94 -8.25 -5.52
N PRO A 77 -20.98 -8.63 -4.74
CA PRO A 77 -21.26 -8.02 -3.43
C PRO A 77 -20.13 -8.17 -2.40
N ALA A 78 -19.35 -9.26 -2.47
CA ALA A 78 -18.23 -9.52 -1.57
C ALA A 78 -17.06 -8.51 -1.77
N LEU A 79 -16.91 -7.95 -2.97
CA LEU A 79 -15.84 -6.99 -3.26
C LEU A 79 -15.96 -5.71 -2.41
N ALA A 80 -17.18 -5.27 -2.12
CA ALA A 80 -17.38 -4.12 -1.25
C ALA A 80 -16.86 -4.36 0.18
N LYS A 81 -17.00 -5.60 0.69
CA LYS A 81 -16.45 -6.00 2.00
C LYS A 81 -14.91 -5.99 1.96
N VAL A 82 -14.30 -6.58 0.92
CA VAL A 82 -12.84 -6.54 0.74
C VAL A 82 -12.34 -5.10 0.72
N ARG A 83 -12.96 -4.21 -0.07
CA ARG A 83 -12.56 -2.80 -0.18
C ARG A 83 -12.78 -1.99 1.10
N ALA A 84 -13.65 -2.42 1.99
CA ALA A 84 -13.81 -1.80 3.30
C ALA A 84 -12.67 -2.16 4.26
N GLU A 85 -12.04 -3.33 4.08
CA GLU A 85 -10.94 -3.83 4.91
C GLU A 85 -9.55 -3.56 4.31
N VAL A 86 -9.48 -3.02 3.08
CA VAL A 86 -8.23 -2.70 2.38
C VAL A 86 -8.16 -1.21 2.10
N GLY A 87 -7.35 -0.49 2.87
CA GLY A 87 -7.01 0.90 2.60
C GLY A 87 -5.96 0.99 1.50
N MET A 88 -6.05 2.00 0.62
CA MET A 88 -5.06 2.23 -0.41
C MET A 88 -4.60 3.68 -0.47
N VAL A 89 -3.30 3.87 -0.50
CA VAL A 89 -2.60 5.15 -0.64
C VAL A 89 -1.89 5.16 -1.99
N PHE A 90 -2.22 6.12 -2.83
CA PHE A 90 -1.73 6.22 -4.21
C PHE A 90 -0.57 7.21 -4.33
N GLN A 91 0.21 7.09 -5.38
CA GLN A 91 1.25 8.03 -5.76
C GLN A 91 0.70 9.45 -5.97
N SER A 92 -0.47 9.60 -6.58
CA SER A 92 -1.08 10.89 -6.94
C SER A 92 -2.09 11.40 -5.92
N PHE A 93 -1.99 11.02 -4.63
CA PHE A 93 -2.83 11.41 -3.49
C PHE A 93 -4.33 11.10 -3.66
N ASN A 94 -4.91 11.35 -4.80
CA ASN A 94 -6.31 11.12 -5.18
C ASN A 94 -7.34 11.74 -4.21
N LEU A 95 -7.04 12.92 -3.67
CA LEU A 95 -7.96 13.66 -2.82
C LEU A 95 -9.09 14.28 -3.63
N PHE A 96 -10.26 14.42 -3.03
CA PHE A 96 -11.39 15.12 -3.62
C PHE A 96 -11.13 16.63 -3.55
N PRO A 97 -10.85 17.33 -4.69
CA PRO A 97 -10.39 18.72 -4.67
C PRO A 97 -11.48 19.71 -4.22
N HIS A 98 -12.75 19.34 -4.34
CA HIS A 98 -13.93 20.13 -3.95
C HIS A 98 -14.34 19.92 -2.48
N MET A 99 -13.62 19.13 -1.72
CA MET A 99 -13.85 18.87 -0.30
C MET A 99 -12.68 19.38 0.53
N THR A 100 -12.95 19.83 1.75
CA THR A 100 -11.88 20.14 2.71
C THR A 100 -11.08 18.89 3.06
N VAL A 101 -9.91 19.06 3.66
CA VAL A 101 -9.09 17.98 4.21
C VAL A 101 -9.90 17.12 5.17
N LEU A 102 -10.58 17.75 6.13
CA LEU A 102 -11.43 17.07 7.09
C LEU A 102 -12.49 16.23 6.39
N ARG A 103 -13.20 16.81 5.42
CA ARG A 103 -14.27 16.10 4.68
C ARG A 103 -13.73 14.95 3.83
N ASN A 104 -12.52 15.05 3.27
CA ASN A 104 -11.85 13.95 2.58
C ASN A 104 -11.65 12.73 3.48
N VAL A 105 -11.33 12.93 4.76
CA VAL A 105 -11.12 11.85 5.73
C VAL A 105 -12.45 11.28 6.22
N MET A 106 -13.47 12.12 6.42
CA MET A 106 -14.78 11.72 6.96
C MET A 106 -15.66 10.94 5.99
N ILE A 107 -15.56 11.21 4.68
CA ILE A 107 -16.59 10.80 3.71
C ILE A 107 -16.75 9.26 3.60
N ALA A 108 -15.66 8.50 3.63
CA ALA A 108 -15.70 7.05 3.50
C ALA A 108 -16.36 6.36 4.71
N PRO A 109 -15.97 6.63 5.97
CA PRO A 109 -16.66 6.10 7.15
C PRO A 109 -18.16 6.40 7.15
N MET A 110 -18.56 7.62 6.82
CA MET A 110 -19.97 8.03 6.79
C MET A 110 -20.76 7.27 5.70
N ARG A 111 -20.18 7.10 4.52
CA ARG A 111 -20.87 6.47 3.37
C ARG A 111 -20.89 4.95 3.47
N VAL A 112 -19.79 4.33 3.86
CA VAL A 112 -19.59 2.88 3.81
C VAL A 112 -19.97 2.24 5.15
N ARG A 113 -19.43 2.75 6.28
CA ARG A 113 -19.69 2.18 7.62
C ARG A 113 -20.90 2.79 8.30
N LYS A 114 -21.56 3.80 7.69
CA LYS A 114 -22.73 4.50 8.25
C LYS A 114 -22.43 5.20 9.57
N THR A 115 -21.18 5.56 9.82
CA THR A 115 -20.75 6.31 10.99
C THR A 115 -21.45 7.68 11.03
N SER A 116 -21.86 8.14 12.20
CA SER A 116 -22.46 9.47 12.38
C SER A 116 -21.45 10.57 12.01
N GLU A 117 -21.95 11.74 11.62
CA GLU A 117 -21.08 12.86 11.25
C GLU A 117 -20.17 13.29 12.41
N ALA A 118 -20.73 13.41 13.61
CA ALA A 118 -19.97 13.78 14.80
C ALA A 118 -18.84 12.79 15.13
N GLU A 119 -19.10 11.50 15.02
CA GLU A 119 -18.11 10.45 15.27
C GLU A 119 -17.06 10.43 14.16
N ALA A 120 -17.46 10.59 12.89
CA ALA A 120 -16.54 10.66 11.76
C ALA A 120 -15.62 11.89 11.86
N GLU A 121 -16.16 13.04 12.30
CA GLU A 121 -15.37 14.24 12.52
C GLU A 121 -14.36 14.07 13.65
N ARG A 122 -14.78 13.57 14.81
CA ARG A 122 -13.89 13.31 15.94
C ARG A 122 -12.70 12.45 15.52
N LYS A 123 -12.98 11.31 14.87
CA LYS A 123 -12.00 10.37 14.39
C LYS A 123 -11.09 10.97 13.30
N ALA A 124 -11.65 11.73 12.37
CA ALA A 124 -10.88 12.40 11.34
C ALA A 124 -9.88 13.40 11.93
N ARG A 125 -10.29 14.20 12.93
CA ARG A 125 -9.38 15.13 13.63
C ARG A 125 -8.27 14.40 14.38
N GLU A 126 -8.57 13.28 15.04
CA GLU A 126 -7.56 12.42 15.68
C GLU A 126 -6.54 11.87 14.66
N LEU A 127 -7.01 11.41 13.50
CA LEU A 127 -6.14 10.90 12.44
C LEU A 127 -5.28 12.01 11.81
N LEU A 128 -5.85 13.20 11.58
CA LEU A 128 -5.09 14.36 11.09
C LEU A 128 -4.01 14.78 12.09
N ALA A 129 -4.29 14.71 13.40
CA ALA A 129 -3.28 14.94 14.44
C ALA A 129 -2.19 13.85 14.41
N ARG A 130 -2.56 12.58 14.25
CA ARG A 130 -1.63 11.45 14.17
C ARG A 130 -0.66 11.57 13.00
N VAL A 131 -1.10 12.12 11.86
CA VAL A 131 -0.25 12.37 10.69
C VAL A 131 0.37 13.80 10.68
N GLY A 132 0.19 14.58 11.74
CA GLY A 132 0.84 15.87 11.96
C GLY A 132 0.36 17.02 11.07
N ILE A 133 -0.97 17.05 10.74
CA ILE A 133 -1.57 18.09 9.88
C ILE A 133 -2.92 18.61 10.38
N SER A 134 -3.15 18.64 11.69
CA SER A 134 -4.40 19.10 12.31
C SER A 134 -4.83 20.49 11.83
N GLU A 135 -3.89 21.41 11.68
CA GLU A 135 -4.12 22.80 11.31
C GLU A 135 -4.60 22.98 9.86
N GLN A 136 -4.51 21.91 9.06
CA GLN A 136 -4.92 21.93 7.66
C GLN A 136 -6.36 21.44 7.46
N ALA A 137 -7.07 21.04 8.52
CA ALA A 137 -8.37 20.38 8.47
C ALA A 137 -9.42 21.10 7.61
N GLU A 138 -9.48 22.43 7.70
CA GLU A 138 -10.50 23.24 7.00
C GLU A 138 -10.04 23.74 5.62
N LYS A 139 -8.78 23.44 5.22
CA LYS A 139 -8.27 23.81 3.90
C LYS A 139 -8.69 22.82 2.83
N PHE A 140 -8.59 23.23 1.58
CA PHE A 140 -8.78 22.38 0.41
C PHE A 140 -7.44 21.79 -0.05
N PRO A 141 -7.44 20.61 -0.70
CA PRO A 141 -6.20 19.96 -1.16
C PRO A 141 -5.26 20.87 -1.98
N GLY A 142 -5.80 21.73 -2.83
CA GLY A 142 -5.00 22.65 -3.64
C GLY A 142 -4.20 23.69 -2.88
N HIS A 143 -4.44 23.86 -1.57
CA HIS A 143 -3.70 24.76 -0.69
C HIS A 143 -2.62 24.04 0.13
N LEU A 144 -2.40 22.74 -0.10
CA LEU A 144 -1.45 21.90 0.62
C LEU A 144 -0.24 21.58 -0.25
N SER A 145 0.94 21.43 0.40
CA SER A 145 2.10 20.83 -0.25
C SER A 145 1.85 19.36 -0.60
N GLY A 146 2.63 18.78 -1.50
CA GLY A 146 2.53 17.37 -1.88
C GLY A 146 2.64 16.43 -0.67
N GLY A 147 3.61 16.66 0.22
CA GLY A 147 3.76 15.87 1.45
C GLY A 147 2.57 16.00 2.40
N GLN A 148 1.95 17.18 2.51
CA GLN A 148 0.73 17.37 3.28
C GLN A 148 -0.45 16.61 2.64
N GLN A 149 -0.61 16.70 1.31
CA GLN A 149 -1.66 15.95 0.60
C GLN A 149 -1.50 14.44 0.79
N GLN A 150 -0.28 13.93 0.75
CA GLN A 150 -0.01 12.50 0.98
C GLN A 150 -0.36 12.08 2.41
N ARG A 151 -0.03 12.90 3.40
CA ARG A 151 -0.44 12.64 4.79
C ARG A 151 -1.96 12.66 4.98
N VAL A 152 -2.69 13.52 4.26
CA VAL A 152 -4.17 13.45 4.19
C VAL A 152 -4.64 12.15 3.57
N ALA A 153 -4.01 11.69 2.47
CA ALA A 153 -4.36 10.42 1.83
C ALA A 153 -4.15 9.22 2.77
N ILE A 154 -3.08 9.24 3.57
CA ILE A 154 -2.83 8.23 4.61
C ILE A 154 -3.93 8.30 5.70
N ALA A 155 -4.25 9.49 6.22
CA ALA A 155 -5.32 9.66 7.22
C ALA A 155 -6.68 9.17 6.69
N ARG A 156 -6.99 9.45 5.43
CA ARG A 156 -8.21 8.98 4.77
C ARG A 156 -8.26 7.46 4.67
N ALA A 157 -7.15 6.81 4.33
CA ALA A 157 -7.07 5.35 4.27
C ALA A 157 -7.30 4.74 5.67
N LEU A 158 -6.67 5.31 6.70
CA LEU A 158 -6.82 4.88 8.10
C LEU A 158 -8.22 5.08 8.67
N ALA A 159 -8.99 6.07 8.17
CA ALA A 159 -10.32 6.39 8.68
C ALA A 159 -11.31 5.23 8.54
N MET A 160 -11.06 4.32 7.60
CA MET A 160 -11.84 3.09 7.43
C MET A 160 -11.45 1.98 8.41
N GLU A 161 -10.42 2.15 9.26
CA GLU A 161 -9.87 1.11 10.14
C GLU A 161 -9.59 -0.19 9.37
N PRO A 162 -8.81 -0.12 8.30
CA PRO A 162 -8.58 -1.27 7.44
C PRO A 162 -7.67 -2.29 8.13
N ARG A 163 -7.84 -3.57 7.79
CA ARG A 163 -6.92 -4.64 8.21
C ARG A 163 -5.62 -4.64 7.40
N VAL A 164 -5.67 -4.10 6.20
CA VAL A 164 -4.53 -4.01 5.28
C VAL A 164 -4.40 -2.60 4.72
N LEU A 165 -3.19 -2.07 4.70
CA LEU A 165 -2.83 -0.83 3.99
C LEU A 165 -1.93 -1.16 2.80
N LEU A 166 -2.36 -0.75 1.62
CA LEU A 166 -1.60 -0.84 0.39
C LEU A 166 -1.02 0.54 0.04
N PHE A 167 0.28 0.60 -0.23
CA PHE A 167 0.96 1.83 -0.64
C PHE A 167 1.55 1.67 -2.03
N ASP A 168 1.12 2.48 -2.97
CA ASP A 168 1.58 2.48 -4.36
C ASP A 168 2.51 3.68 -4.60
N GLU A 169 3.81 3.48 -4.39
CA GLU A 169 4.87 4.48 -4.54
C GLU A 169 4.52 5.83 -3.87
N PRO A 170 4.27 5.86 -2.55
CA PRO A 170 3.67 7.00 -1.86
C PRO A 170 4.55 8.27 -1.83
N THR A 171 5.82 8.17 -2.22
CA THR A 171 6.78 9.29 -2.21
C THR A 171 7.20 9.75 -3.61
N SER A 172 6.89 8.98 -4.66
CA SER A 172 7.42 9.23 -6.02
C SER A 172 6.95 10.53 -6.68
N ALA A 173 5.85 11.13 -6.17
CA ALA A 173 5.33 12.42 -6.66
C ALA A 173 5.70 13.61 -5.75
N LEU A 174 6.64 13.42 -4.82
CA LEU A 174 7.03 14.41 -3.82
C LEU A 174 8.41 14.99 -4.12
N ASP A 175 8.59 16.27 -3.76
CA ASP A 175 9.91 16.87 -3.68
C ASP A 175 10.75 16.17 -2.60
N PRO A 176 12.07 16.00 -2.79
CA PRO A 176 12.95 15.26 -1.87
C PRO A 176 12.86 15.71 -0.40
N GLU A 177 12.69 17.01 -0.15
CA GLU A 177 12.57 17.58 1.19
C GLU A 177 11.27 17.19 1.92
N MET A 178 10.22 16.73 1.18
CA MET A 178 8.94 16.31 1.73
C MET A 178 8.85 14.80 1.97
N VAL A 179 9.73 14.02 1.37
CA VAL A 179 9.74 12.55 1.45
C VAL A 179 9.88 12.07 2.90
N GLY A 180 10.79 12.70 3.65
CA GLY A 180 11.09 12.32 5.04
C GLY A 180 9.87 12.33 5.95
N GLU A 181 9.03 13.38 5.87
CA GLU A 181 7.83 13.52 6.69
C GLU A 181 6.80 12.41 6.43
N VAL A 182 6.64 11.99 5.17
CA VAL A 182 5.72 10.92 4.79
C VAL A 182 6.26 9.57 5.26
N LEU A 183 7.55 9.32 5.07
CA LEU A 183 8.21 8.09 5.54
C LEU A 183 8.15 7.96 7.07
N ASP A 184 8.27 9.06 7.81
CA ASP A 184 8.14 9.04 9.28
C ASP A 184 6.74 8.64 9.75
N VAL A 185 5.69 9.12 9.05
CA VAL A 185 4.32 8.67 9.31
C VAL A 185 4.19 7.16 9.03
N MET A 186 4.74 6.69 7.92
CA MET A 186 4.67 5.27 7.55
C MET A 186 5.46 4.38 8.53
N ARG A 187 6.65 4.83 9.02
CA ARG A 187 7.41 4.11 10.09
C ARG A 187 6.58 3.94 11.36
N LYS A 188 5.92 5.02 11.79
CA LYS A 188 5.04 4.97 12.96
C LYS A 188 3.88 4.00 12.77
N LEU A 189 3.32 3.93 11.56
CA LEU A 189 2.25 2.99 11.23
C LEU A 189 2.74 1.53 11.26
N ALA A 190 3.89 1.23 10.68
CA ALA A 190 4.49 -0.10 10.72
C ALA A 190 4.64 -0.59 12.18
N GLY A 191 5.05 0.29 13.11
CA GLY A 191 5.16 -0.03 14.53
C GLY A 191 3.83 -0.28 15.26
N THR A 192 2.66 -0.12 14.60
CA THR A 192 1.34 -0.36 15.23
C THR A 192 0.79 -1.77 15.01
N GLY A 193 1.48 -2.61 14.24
CA GLY A 193 1.03 -3.97 13.90
C GLY A 193 -0.04 -4.03 12.82
N VAL A 194 -0.27 -2.95 12.07
CA VAL A 194 -1.15 -2.99 10.89
C VAL A 194 -0.45 -3.69 9.73
N THR A 195 -1.15 -4.57 9.02
CA THR A 195 -0.59 -5.24 7.84
C THR A 195 -0.37 -4.24 6.70
N MET A 196 0.82 -4.23 6.12
CA MET A 196 1.17 -3.27 5.07
C MET A 196 1.82 -3.97 3.87
N VAL A 197 1.39 -3.62 2.66
CA VAL A 197 2.09 -3.97 1.42
C VAL A 197 2.50 -2.66 0.73
N ILE A 198 3.80 -2.44 0.58
CA ILE A 198 4.37 -1.15 0.20
C ILE A 198 5.22 -1.31 -1.05
N VAL A 199 4.76 -0.74 -2.17
CA VAL A 199 5.63 -0.55 -3.35
C VAL A 199 6.43 0.73 -3.13
N THR A 200 7.75 0.63 -3.17
CA THR A 200 8.62 1.77 -2.89
C THR A 200 9.95 1.71 -3.65
N HIS A 201 10.51 2.89 -3.89
CA HIS A 201 11.89 3.10 -4.35
C HIS A 201 12.82 3.56 -3.21
N GLU A 202 12.30 3.71 -2.00
CA GLU A 202 13.04 4.15 -0.82
C GLU A 202 13.72 2.94 -0.14
N MET A 203 14.90 2.52 -0.62
CA MET A 203 15.59 1.32 -0.14
C MET A 203 15.94 1.39 1.34
N GLY A 204 16.37 2.56 1.83
CA GLY A 204 16.66 2.79 3.25
C GLY A 204 15.43 2.63 4.14
N PHE A 205 14.27 3.06 3.66
CA PHE A 205 13.00 2.87 4.35
C PHE A 205 12.60 1.38 4.36
N ALA A 206 12.61 0.72 3.20
CA ALA A 206 12.28 -0.70 3.09
C ALA A 206 13.14 -1.55 4.04
N ARG A 207 14.46 -1.26 4.12
CA ARG A 207 15.39 -1.95 5.02
C ARG A 207 15.04 -1.79 6.50
N GLN A 208 14.46 -0.63 6.88
CA GLN A 208 14.16 -0.31 8.28
C GLN A 208 12.83 -0.86 8.78
N VAL A 209 11.83 -0.94 7.90
CA VAL A 209 10.45 -1.21 8.33
C VAL A 209 9.89 -2.56 7.89
N ALA A 210 10.45 -3.16 6.84
CA ALA A 210 9.92 -4.40 6.31
C ALA A 210 10.27 -5.60 7.17
N ASP A 211 9.31 -6.49 7.39
CA ASP A 211 9.57 -7.84 7.86
C ASP A 211 10.10 -8.71 6.72
N ARG A 212 9.63 -8.43 5.50
CA ARG A 212 9.99 -9.14 4.28
C ARG A 212 10.07 -8.20 3.09
N VAL A 213 11.05 -8.41 2.23
CA VAL A 213 11.23 -7.67 0.98
C VAL A 213 11.09 -8.60 -0.20
N ILE A 214 10.34 -8.18 -1.20
CA ILE A 214 10.12 -8.89 -2.44
C ILE A 214 10.73 -8.09 -3.58
N PHE A 215 11.64 -8.71 -4.33
CA PHE A 215 12.15 -8.12 -5.55
C PHE A 215 11.37 -8.65 -6.76
N MET A 216 10.78 -7.73 -7.50
CA MET A 216 10.04 -8.03 -8.74
C MET A 216 10.79 -7.56 -9.97
N ASP A 217 10.84 -8.41 -11.00
CA ASP A 217 11.32 -8.06 -12.33
C ASP A 217 10.55 -8.81 -13.42
N GLY A 218 10.27 -8.14 -14.55
CA GLY A 218 9.56 -8.73 -15.67
C GLY A 218 8.24 -9.43 -15.31
N GLY A 219 7.47 -8.87 -14.36
CA GLY A 219 6.18 -9.41 -13.93
C GLY A 219 6.25 -10.67 -13.08
N ARG A 220 7.40 -10.99 -12.48
CA ARG A 220 7.63 -12.17 -11.63
C ARG A 220 8.20 -11.76 -10.29
N LEU A 221 7.92 -12.54 -9.25
CA LEU A 221 8.70 -12.49 -8.01
C LEU A 221 10.01 -13.22 -8.28
N VAL A 222 11.13 -12.51 -8.19
CA VAL A 222 12.47 -13.05 -8.47
C VAL A 222 13.14 -13.52 -7.19
N GLU A 223 13.03 -12.71 -6.14
CA GLU A 223 13.61 -13.02 -4.84
C GLU A 223 12.72 -12.48 -3.72
N GLU A 224 12.63 -13.24 -2.63
CA GLU A 224 11.84 -12.91 -1.47
C GLU A 224 12.60 -13.37 -0.23
N ALA A 225 12.94 -12.42 0.66
CA ALA A 225 13.68 -12.73 1.88
C ALA A 225 13.55 -11.58 2.91
N THR A 226 14.22 -11.73 4.04
CA THR A 226 14.35 -10.66 5.04
C THR A 226 15.11 -9.45 4.47
N PRO A 227 14.91 -8.23 5.02
CA PRO A 227 15.67 -7.07 4.58
C PRO A 227 17.18 -7.27 4.60
N ALA A 228 17.72 -7.93 5.66
CA ALA A 228 19.14 -8.19 5.77
C ALA A 228 19.66 -9.07 4.62
N GLU A 229 18.93 -10.13 4.28
CA GLU A 229 19.30 -11.02 3.16
C GLU A 229 19.24 -10.32 1.83
N ILE A 230 18.14 -9.61 1.52
CA ILE A 230 17.97 -8.91 0.24
C ILE A 230 19.02 -7.81 0.04
N PHE A 231 19.29 -7.00 1.07
CA PHE A 231 20.16 -5.82 0.90
C PHE A 231 21.65 -6.13 1.10
N ASP A 232 22.01 -7.11 1.94
CA ASP A 232 23.40 -7.40 2.27
C ASP A 232 23.95 -8.62 1.51
N ASN A 233 23.10 -9.62 1.23
CA ASN A 233 23.52 -10.87 0.59
C ASN A 233 22.46 -11.43 -0.37
N PRO A 234 22.01 -10.65 -1.39
CA PRO A 234 21.01 -11.14 -2.34
C PRO A 234 21.49 -12.35 -3.12
N GLN A 235 20.66 -13.38 -3.20
CA GLN A 235 21.01 -14.68 -3.82
C GLN A 235 20.86 -14.63 -5.34
N GLU A 236 19.92 -13.84 -5.85
CA GLU A 236 19.64 -13.74 -7.27
C GLU A 236 20.54 -12.72 -7.97
N ALA A 237 21.15 -13.09 -9.09
CA ALA A 237 22.03 -12.20 -9.86
C ALA A 237 21.30 -10.92 -10.32
N ARG A 238 20.02 -11.04 -10.60
CA ARG A 238 19.18 -9.91 -11.04
C ARG A 238 18.93 -8.91 -9.91
N THR A 239 18.67 -9.40 -8.69
CA THR A 239 18.55 -8.59 -7.48
C THR A 239 19.84 -7.82 -7.19
N ARG A 240 20.99 -8.53 -7.24
CA ARG A 240 22.32 -7.91 -7.06
C ARG A 240 22.57 -6.78 -8.05
N GLY A 241 22.24 -7.02 -9.33
CA GLY A 241 22.42 -6.02 -10.39
C GLY A 241 21.57 -4.77 -10.14
N PHE A 242 20.32 -4.95 -9.75
CA PHE A 242 19.39 -3.87 -9.43
C PHE A 242 19.86 -3.05 -8.22
N LEU A 243 20.19 -3.72 -7.12
CA LEU A 243 20.60 -3.04 -5.87
C LEU A 243 21.92 -2.27 -6.06
N ARG A 244 22.89 -2.81 -6.80
CA ARG A 244 24.10 -2.07 -7.14
C ARG A 244 23.82 -0.78 -7.91
N ALA A 245 22.88 -0.81 -8.84
CA ALA A 245 22.53 0.37 -9.63
C ALA A 245 21.82 1.45 -8.78
N VAL A 246 21.00 1.04 -7.79
CA VAL A 246 20.19 1.98 -6.99
C VAL A 246 20.92 2.50 -5.75
N LEU A 247 21.79 1.68 -5.13
CA LEU A 247 22.49 2.05 -3.88
C LEU A 247 23.82 2.77 -4.12
N ASN A 248 24.36 2.76 -5.34
CA ASN A 248 25.61 3.45 -5.71
C ASN A 248 25.37 4.84 -6.34
N HIS A 249 24.16 5.32 -6.27
CA HIS A 249 23.76 6.69 -6.59
C HIS A 249 23.33 7.43 -5.31
#